data_b5473b94f3c4ecf6418c9480150ad0df
#
_entry.id   b5473b94f3c4ecf6418c9480150ad0df
#
_cell.length_a   1.000
_cell.length_b   1.000
_cell.length_c   1.000
_cell.angle_alpha   90.00
_cell.angle_beta   90.00
_cell.angle_gamma   90.00
#
_symmetry.space_group_name_H-M   'P 1'
#
loop_
_entity.id
_entity.type
_entity.pdbx_description
1 polymer ?
#
loop_
_entity_poly.entity_id
_entity_poly.type
_entity_poly.pdbx_seq_one_letter_code
_entity_poly.pdbx_strand_id
1 'polypeptide(L)'
;MRHRGAAFDFHETPKRRNDAQRCFFCKDELFTVMERFRAERGFAAIAYGVNRDDQGDFSPGQTAAQQHGVAAPLLDAGLSKQEIRELARQAGLRVWNKPASACLSSRIEYGREVTGEALRQVEEGEDALRALGFRQVRVRHHGAIARIEIAPEELPRALSPEMAAEFTRIFKGLGFAYVTLDLEGFRSGSMNAVLK
;
A
#
# COMPACT_ATOMS: atom_id res chain seq x y z
N MET A 1 -12.09 -15.42 14.28
CA MET A 1 -10.67 -15.52 13.94
C MET A 1 -9.95 -14.35 14.59
N ARG A 2 -8.97 -14.59 15.48
CA ARG A 2 -8.24 -13.48 16.15
C ARG A 2 -7.01 -13.16 15.30
N HIS A 3 -6.97 -11.96 14.72
CA HIS A 3 -5.76 -11.44 14.09
C HIS A 3 -4.76 -11.11 15.20
N ARG A 4 -3.62 -11.78 15.21
CA ARG A 4 -2.46 -11.40 16.03
C ARG A 4 -1.44 -10.77 15.08
N GLY A 5 -1.16 -9.48 15.26
CA GLY A 5 -0.09 -8.82 14.54
C GLY A 5 1.26 -9.31 15.03
N ALA A 6 2.17 -9.62 14.11
CA ALA A 6 3.58 -9.74 14.42
C ALA A 6 4.18 -8.31 14.46
N ALA A 7 4.98 -8.03 15.50
CA ALA A 7 5.70 -6.76 15.56
C ALA A 7 6.81 -6.77 14.51
N PHE A 8 6.83 -5.76 13.65
CA PHE A 8 7.87 -5.53 12.65
C PHE A 8 8.91 -4.54 13.20
N ASP A 9 10.17 -4.88 13.12
CA ASP A 9 11.24 -3.91 13.37
C ASP A 9 11.56 -3.16 12.07
N PHE A 10 11.15 -1.90 12.01
CA PHE A 10 11.39 -1.00 10.88
C PHE A 10 12.82 -0.43 10.86
N HIS A 11 13.68 -0.78 11.83
CA HIS A 11 14.98 -0.14 12.02
C HIS A 11 16.11 -0.72 11.16
N GLU A 12 15.89 -1.78 10.38
CA GLU A 12 16.94 -2.33 9.52
C GLU A 12 17.14 -1.54 8.22
N THR A 13 18.40 -1.27 7.94
CA THR A 13 18.90 -0.34 6.91
C THR A 13 18.42 -0.56 5.47
N PRO A 14 18.27 -1.79 4.92
CA PRO A 14 17.85 -1.98 3.52
C PRO A 14 16.42 -1.51 3.24
N LYS A 15 15.51 -1.62 4.22
CA LYS A 15 14.09 -1.21 4.08
C LYS A 15 13.94 0.31 4.08
N ARG A 16 14.79 1.01 4.86
CA ARG A 16 14.77 2.45 4.98
C ARG A 16 15.26 3.15 3.71
N ARG A 17 16.11 2.52 2.90
CA ARG A 17 16.65 3.09 1.66
C ARG A 17 15.59 3.37 0.61
N ASN A 18 14.46 2.67 0.67
CA ASN A 18 13.33 2.87 -0.24
C ASN A 18 13.73 2.83 -1.72
N ASP A 19 14.56 1.87 -2.09
CA ASP A 19 14.95 1.59 -3.46
C ASP A 19 13.96 0.64 -4.16
N ALA A 20 14.23 0.29 -5.42
CA ALA A 20 13.39 -0.61 -6.20
C ALA A 20 13.24 -2.02 -5.56
N GLN A 21 14.18 -2.43 -4.70
CA GLN A 21 14.16 -3.72 -4.00
C GLN A 21 13.45 -3.67 -2.64
N ARG A 22 12.94 -2.50 -2.21
CA ARG A 22 12.27 -2.32 -0.93
C ARG A 22 11.23 -3.42 -0.65
N CYS A 23 10.40 -3.76 -1.65
CA CYS A 23 9.36 -4.78 -1.49
C CYS A 23 9.92 -6.18 -1.26
N PHE A 24 11.09 -6.49 -1.84
CA PHE A 24 11.80 -7.73 -1.57
C PHE A 24 12.20 -7.81 -0.10
N PHE A 25 12.98 -6.86 0.40
CA PHE A 25 13.46 -6.86 1.78
C PHE A 25 12.31 -6.85 2.81
N CYS A 26 11.25 -6.10 2.55
CA CYS A 26 10.08 -6.07 3.42
C CYS A 26 9.37 -7.44 3.49
N LYS A 27 9.25 -8.13 2.36
CA LYS A 27 8.62 -9.47 2.29
C LYS A 27 9.53 -10.55 2.84
N ASP A 28 10.82 -10.50 2.58
CA ASP A 28 11.82 -11.42 3.09
C ASP A 28 11.81 -11.47 4.62
N GLU A 29 11.83 -10.32 5.27
CA GLU A 29 11.69 -10.26 6.73
C GLU A 29 10.33 -10.76 7.22
N LEU A 30 9.24 -10.33 6.55
CA LEU A 30 7.91 -10.81 6.91
C LEU A 30 7.87 -12.34 6.92
N PHE A 31 8.37 -12.96 5.87
CA PHE A 31 8.34 -14.42 5.76
C PHE A 31 9.30 -15.10 6.75
N THR A 32 10.45 -14.49 7.03
CA THR A 32 11.35 -14.97 8.09
C THR A 32 10.64 -15.01 9.46
N VAL A 33 9.92 -13.95 9.82
CA VAL A 33 9.13 -13.89 11.06
C VAL A 33 7.98 -14.90 11.02
N MET A 34 7.30 -15.03 9.87
CA MET A 34 6.21 -15.99 9.69
C MET A 34 6.67 -17.45 9.78
N GLU A 35 7.87 -17.78 9.30
CA GLU A 35 8.45 -19.12 9.42
C GLU A 35 8.67 -19.51 10.89
N ARG A 36 9.22 -18.61 11.69
CA ARG A 36 9.36 -18.82 13.14
C ARG A 36 8.00 -19.04 13.78
N PHE A 37 7.04 -18.18 13.49
CA PHE A 37 5.69 -18.31 14.00
C PHE A 37 4.99 -19.60 13.55
N ARG A 38 5.21 -20.03 12.29
CA ARG A 38 4.72 -21.31 11.77
C ARG A 38 5.27 -22.48 12.57
N ALA A 39 6.59 -22.50 12.81
CA ALA A 39 7.25 -23.55 13.57
C ALA A 39 6.77 -23.62 15.02
N GLU A 40 6.68 -22.47 15.72
CA GLU A 40 6.21 -22.38 17.11
C GLU A 40 4.75 -22.82 17.28
N ARG A 41 3.92 -22.65 16.26
CA ARG A 41 2.48 -22.95 16.32
C ARG A 41 2.07 -24.24 15.62
N GLY A 42 3.01 -24.95 14.99
CA GLY A 42 2.74 -26.19 14.29
C GLY A 42 1.88 -26.04 13.03
N PHE A 43 1.90 -24.87 12.38
CA PHE A 43 1.20 -24.71 11.11
C PHE A 43 1.93 -25.43 9.97
N ALA A 44 1.17 -26.06 9.07
CA ALA A 44 1.74 -26.85 7.96
C ALA A 44 2.41 -25.94 6.91
N ALA A 45 1.83 -24.78 6.60
CA ALA A 45 2.31 -23.89 5.55
C ALA A 45 2.03 -22.42 5.86
N ILE A 46 2.77 -21.55 5.18
CA ILE A 46 2.46 -20.12 5.04
C ILE A 46 1.84 -19.94 3.65
N ALA A 47 0.78 -19.17 3.55
CA ALA A 47 0.15 -18.82 2.29
C ALA A 47 -0.03 -17.30 2.16
N TYR A 48 -0.01 -16.78 0.93
CA TYR A 48 -0.26 -15.36 0.65
C TYR A 48 -1.27 -15.17 -0.49
N GLY A 49 -1.86 -13.98 -0.58
CA GLY A 49 -3.01 -13.69 -1.41
C GLY A 49 -2.67 -13.21 -2.84
N VAL A 50 -1.52 -13.60 -3.41
CA VAL A 50 -1.22 -13.32 -4.82
C VAL A 50 -2.20 -14.07 -5.71
N ASN A 51 -2.59 -13.46 -6.83
CA ASN A 51 -3.58 -13.98 -7.77
C ASN A 51 -3.07 -13.85 -9.22
N ARG A 52 -3.86 -14.33 -10.18
CA ARG A 52 -3.49 -14.33 -11.61
C ARG A 52 -3.18 -12.93 -12.15
N ASP A 53 -3.93 -11.91 -11.73
CA ASP A 53 -3.78 -10.54 -12.24
C ASP A 53 -2.52 -9.84 -11.70
N ASP A 54 -1.88 -10.41 -10.67
CA ASP A 54 -0.62 -9.91 -10.12
C ASP A 54 0.61 -10.46 -10.89
N GLN A 55 0.40 -11.31 -11.91
CA GLN A 55 1.47 -11.81 -12.78
C GLN A 55 1.82 -10.76 -13.85
N GLY A 56 3.10 -10.63 -14.15
CA GLY A 56 3.60 -9.71 -15.17
C GLY A 56 3.99 -8.33 -14.66
N ASP A 57 3.62 -7.95 -13.45
CA ASP A 57 4.12 -6.74 -12.81
C ASP A 57 5.51 -6.97 -12.17
N PHE A 58 6.35 -5.93 -12.22
CA PHE A 58 7.61 -5.93 -11.47
C PHE A 58 7.30 -6.04 -9.97
N SER A 59 7.48 -7.23 -9.42
CA SER A 59 7.11 -7.53 -8.04
C SER A 59 8.23 -8.25 -7.29
N PRO A 60 9.26 -7.52 -6.83
CA PRO A 60 10.36 -8.10 -6.05
C PRO A 60 9.89 -8.88 -4.81
N GLY A 61 8.76 -8.51 -4.25
CA GLY A 61 8.16 -9.25 -3.13
C GLY A 61 7.66 -10.65 -3.48
N GLN A 62 7.35 -10.95 -4.74
CA GLN A 62 7.02 -12.32 -5.17
C GLN A 62 8.28 -13.19 -5.19
N THR A 63 9.43 -12.65 -5.57
CA THR A 63 10.70 -13.35 -5.49
C THR A 63 11.02 -13.78 -4.06
N ALA A 64 10.82 -12.90 -3.07
CA ALA A 64 10.98 -13.26 -1.67
C ALA A 64 10.01 -14.40 -1.25
N ALA A 65 8.74 -14.33 -1.66
CA ALA A 65 7.76 -15.37 -1.37
C ALA A 65 8.18 -16.76 -1.93
N GLN A 66 8.73 -16.77 -3.15
CA GLN A 66 9.25 -17.99 -3.78
C GLN A 66 10.45 -18.57 -3.02
N GLN A 67 11.39 -17.71 -2.61
CA GLN A 67 12.58 -18.14 -1.84
C GLN A 67 12.21 -18.76 -0.49
N HIS A 68 11.15 -18.28 0.15
CA HIS A 68 10.61 -18.81 1.41
C HIS A 68 9.60 -19.95 1.23
N GLY A 69 9.37 -20.43 0.01
CA GLY A 69 8.42 -21.52 -0.25
C GLY A 69 6.99 -21.21 0.20
N VAL A 70 6.58 -19.95 0.13
CA VAL A 70 5.23 -19.52 0.54
C VAL A 70 4.21 -19.94 -0.50
N ALA A 71 3.18 -20.67 -0.10
CA ALA A 71 2.13 -21.16 -0.98
C ALA A 71 1.27 -20.00 -1.55
N ALA A 72 0.86 -20.16 -2.80
CA ALA A 72 0.09 -19.18 -3.55
C ALA A 72 -1.27 -19.73 -4.05
N PRO A 73 -2.16 -20.23 -3.17
CA PRO A 73 -3.30 -21.05 -3.56
C PRO A 73 -4.29 -20.37 -4.51
N LEU A 74 -4.42 -19.04 -4.45
CA LEU A 74 -5.29 -18.32 -5.38
C LEU A 74 -4.68 -18.23 -6.79
N LEU A 75 -3.35 -18.09 -6.85
CA LEU A 75 -2.61 -18.12 -8.10
C LEU A 75 -2.59 -19.51 -8.70
N ASP A 76 -2.33 -20.54 -7.88
CA ASP A 76 -2.31 -21.95 -8.29
C ASP A 76 -3.67 -22.39 -8.85
N ALA A 77 -4.76 -21.84 -8.28
CA ALA A 77 -6.12 -22.04 -8.80
C ALA A 77 -6.46 -21.16 -10.01
N GLY A 78 -5.53 -20.33 -10.51
CA GLY A 78 -5.73 -19.48 -11.67
C GLY A 78 -6.77 -18.35 -11.48
N LEU A 79 -7.09 -18.00 -10.23
CA LEU A 79 -8.14 -17.04 -9.92
C LEU A 79 -7.72 -15.60 -10.22
N SER A 80 -8.59 -14.86 -10.90
CA SER A 80 -8.50 -13.41 -11.08
C SER A 80 -9.00 -12.66 -9.83
N LYS A 81 -8.64 -11.39 -9.73
CA LYS A 81 -9.12 -10.50 -8.67
C LYS A 81 -10.64 -10.37 -8.65
N GLN A 82 -11.28 -10.38 -9.83
CA GLN A 82 -12.72 -10.31 -9.96
C GLN A 82 -13.39 -11.59 -9.42
N GLU A 83 -12.91 -12.77 -9.80
CA GLU A 83 -13.41 -14.06 -9.32
C GLU A 83 -13.25 -14.19 -7.80
N ILE A 84 -12.10 -13.79 -7.26
CA ILE A 84 -11.84 -13.77 -5.80
C ILE A 84 -12.85 -12.88 -5.07
N ARG A 85 -13.16 -11.69 -5.61
CA ARG A 85 -14.17 -10.79 -5.02
C ARG A 85 -15.57 -11.41 -5.05
N GLU A 86 -15.94 -12.06 -6.15
CA GLU A 86 -17.22 -12.73 -6.26
C GLU A 86 -17.36 -13.90 -5.27
N LEU A 87 -16.34 -14.76 -5.18
CA LEU A 87 -16.30 -15.84 -4.18
C LEU A 87 -16.35 -15.29 -2.75
N ALA A 88 -15.64 -14.22 -2.46
CA ALA A 88 -15.66 -13.56 -1.15
C ALA A 88 -17.05 -13.00 -0.82
N ARG A 89 -17.76 -12.43 -1.82
CA ARG A 89 -19.12 -11.93 -1.69
C ARG A 89 -20.10 -13.06 -1.39
N GLN A 90 -20.01 -14.16 -2.13
CA GLN A 90 -20.84 -15.36 -1.94
C GLN A 90 -20.59 -15.99 -0.55
N ALA A 91 -19.34 -15.97 -0.08
CA ALA A 91 -18.97 -16.44 1.27
C ALA A 91 -19.34 -15.45 2.39
N GLY A 92 -19.98 -14.32 2.09
CA GLY A 92 -20.38 -13.30 3.07
C GLY A 92 -19.22 -12.54 3.74
N LEU A 93 -18.03 -12.51 3.11
CA LEU A 93 -16.88 -11.80 3.65
C LEU A 93 -17.04 -10.29 3.46
N ARG A 94 -16.97 -9.52 4.57
CA ARG A 94 -17.15 -8.05 4.54
C ARG A 94 -16.13 -7.31 3.67
N VAL A 95 -15.01 -7.94 3.37
CA VAL A 95 -13.88 -7.31 2.64
C VAL A 95 -13.96 -7.51 1.12
N TRP A 96 -15.03 -8.12 0.60
CA TRP A 96 -15.16 -8.46 -0.81
C TRP A 96 -15.02 -7.25 -1.77
N ASN A 97 -15.51 -6.07 -1.36
CA ASN A 97 -15.45 -4.84 -2.16
C ASN A 97 -14.38 -3.84 -1.68
N LYS A 98 -13.49 -4.27 -0.75
CA LYS A 98 -12.45 -3.38 -0.24
C LYS A 98 -11.52 -2.95 -1.38
N PRO A 99 -11.22 -1.64 -1.53
CA PRO A 99 -10.23 -1.16 -2.48
C PRO A 99 -8.85 -1.77 -2.25
N ALA A 100 -8.05 -1.90 -3.30
CA ALA A 100 -6.67 -2.34 -3.18
C ALA A 100 -5.89 -1.41 -2.24
N SER A 101 -5.27 -2.01 -1.22
CA SER A 101 -4.53 -1.28 -0.19
C SER A 101 -3.06 -1.69 -0.24
N ALA A 102 -2.26 -0.94 -0.99
CA ALA A 102 -0.81 -1.08 -0.93
C ALA A 102 -0.27 -0.56 0.42
N CYS A 103 0.94 -0.95 0.80
CA CYS A 103 1.57 -0.49 2.04
C CYS A 103 1.83 1.03 2.02
N LEU A 104 1.82 1.69 3.18
CA LEU A 104 2.05 3.15 3.27
C LEU A 104 3.43 3.54 2.73
N SER A 105 4.45 2.71 2.88
CA SER A 105 5.79 2.96 2.34
C SER A 105 5.79 3.19 0.82
N SER A 106 4.81 2.62 0.08
CA SER A 106 4.68 2.86 -1.36
C SER A 106 4.26 4.28 -1.72
N ARG A 107 3.93 5.12 -0.75
CA ARG A 107 3.63 6.55 -0.93
C ARG A 107 4.86 7.42 -0.79
N ILE A 108 5.94 6.90 -0.22
CA ILE A 108 7.20 7.64 -0.05
C ILE A 108 7.98 7.56 -1.37
N GLU A 109 8.46 8.70 -1.84
CA GLU A 109 9.28 8.83 -3.04
C GLU A 109 10.50 7.91 -3.00
N TYR A 110 10.79 7.23 -4.11
CA TYR A 110 11.98 6.37 -4.21
C TYR A 110 13.27 7.13 -3.89
N GLY A 111 14.19 6.49 -3.19
CA GLY A 111 15.44 7.09 -2.72
C GLY A 111 15.30 7.94 -1.46
N ARG A 112 14.09 8.22 -1.01
CA ARG A 112 13.84 8.91 0.26
C ARG A 112 13.64 7.89 1.37
N GLU A 113 14.29 8.12 2.51
CA GLU A 113 14.18 7.26 3.67
C GLU A 113 12.72 7.13 4.14
N VAL A 114 12.28 5.91 4.45
CA VAL A 114 10.99 5.65 5.07
C VAL A 114 11.12 5.85 6.57
N THR A 115 10.54 6.92 7.10
CA THR A 115 10.52 7.24 8.52
C THR A 115 9.12 7.04 9.12
N GLY A 116 9.05 6.81 10.44
CA GLY A 116 7.76 6.73 11.13
C GLY A 116 6.95 8.02 11.00
N GLU A 117 7.61 9.17 10.97
CA GLU A 117 6.97 10.47 10.77
C GLU A 117 6.35 10.58 9.37
N ALA A 118 7.09 10.23 8.31
CA ALA A 118 6.57 10.26 6.94
C ALA A 118 5.40 9.29 6.75
N LEU A 119 5.44 8.11 7.38
CA LEU A 119 4.33 7.15 7.35
C LEU A 119 3.09 7.71 8.05
N ARG A 120 3.26 8.33 9.23
CA ARG A 120 2.18 8.98 9.97
C ARG A 120 1.55 10.12 9.17
N GLN A 121 2.36 11.00 8.58
CA GLN A 121 1.87 12.10 7.74
C GLN A 121 1.02 11.60 6.56
N VAL A 122 1.45 10.50 5.92
CA VAL A 122 0.69 9.86 4.83
C VAL A 122 -0.61 9.27 5.33
N GLU A 123 -0.58 8.51 6.43
CA GLU A 123 -1.76 7.85 7.01
C GLU A 123 -2.81 8.87 7.42
N GLU A 124 -2.43 9.85 8.26
CA GLU A 124 -3.32 10.90 8.72
C GLU A 124 -3.88 11.74 7.56
N GLY A 125 -3.05 12.01 6.53
CA GLY A 125 -3.49 12.69 5.32
C GLY A 125 -4.51 11.90 4.50
N GLU A 126 -4.27 10.59 4.27
CA GLU A 126 -5.24 9.73 3.57
C GLU A 126 -6.54 9.59 4.38
N ASP A 127 -6.48 9.50 5.71
CA ASP A 127 -7.65 9.40 6.58
C ASP A 127 -8.46 10.70 6.60
N ALA A 128 -7.80 11.86 6.61
CA ALA A 128 -8.47 13.15 6.51
C ALA A 128 -9.20 13.31 5.17
N LEU A 129 -8.59 12.89 4.05
CA LEU A 129 -9.26 12.91 2.75
C LEU A 129 -10.49 11.97 2.72
N ARG A 130 -10.39 10.79 3.33
CA ARG A 130 -11.53 9.87 3.46
C ARG A 130 -12.64 10.46 4.34
N ALA A 131 -12.29 11.17 5.42
CA ALA A 131 -13.25 11.86 6.28
C ALA A 131 -13.99 12.98 5.53
N LEU A 132 -13.35 13.62 4.55
CA LEU A 132 -13.98 14.55 3.62
C LEU A 132 -14.87 13.85 2.57
N GLY A 133 -14.95 12.51 2.58
CA GLY A 133 -15.80 11.71 1.71
C GLY A 133 -15.18 11.33 0.35
N PHE A 134 -13.87 11.51 0.16
CA PHE A 134 -13.17 10.98 -1.02
C PHE A 134 -12.94 9.47 -0.86
N ARG A 135 -13.27 8.69 -1.88
CA ARG A 135 -13.28 7.23 -1.79
C ARG A 135 -11.94 6.60 -2.13
N GLN A 136 -11.32 7.06 -3.21
CA GLN A 136 -10.03 6.53 -3.68
C GLN A 136 -8.99 7.65 -3.69
N VAL A 137 -8.11 7.59 -2.70
CA VAL A 137 -7.09 8.63 -2.46
C VAL A 137 -5.72 8.02 -2.25
N ARG A 138 -4.68 8.76 -2.60
CA ARG A 138 -3.30 8.50 -2.21
C ARG A 138 -2.60 9.81 -1.89
N VAL A 139 -1.85 9.80 -0.82
CA VAL A 139 -0.96 10.91 -0.46
C VAL A 139 0.48 10.48 -0.74
N ARG A 140 1.10 11.10 -1.75
CA ARG A 140 2.50 10.85 -2.10
C ARG A 140 3.39 11.84 -1.38
N HIS A 141 4.34 11.31 -0.65
CA HIS A 141 5.27 12.08 0.16
C HIS A 141 6.56 12.34 -0.62
N HIS A 142 6.77 13.59 -1.04
CA HIS A 142 7.97 14.07 -1.73
C HIS A 142 8.73 15.06 -0.84
N GLY A 143 9.06 14.65 0.40
CA GLY A 143 9.71 15.51 1.39
C GLY A 143 8.80 16.63 1.85
N ALA A 144 9.10 17.85 1.44
CA ALA A 144 8.29 19.01 1.81
C ALA A 144 6.95 19.12 1.06
N ILE A 145 6.69 18.23 0.08
CA ILE A 145 5.52 18.30 -0.79
C ILE A 145 4.61 17.09 -0.53
N ALA A 146 3.34 17.35 -0.24
CA ALA A 146 2.27 16.37 -0.36
C ALA A 146 1.68 16.44 -1.78
N ARG A 147 1.79 15.35 -2.57
CA ARG A 147 1.10 15.21 -3.84
C ARG A 147 -0.11 14.30 -3.64
N ILE A 148 -1.29 14.88 -3.75
CA ILE A 148 -2.57 14.22 -3.51
C ILE A 148 -3.07 13.64 -4.83
N GLU A 149 -3.37 12.36 -4.86
CA GLU A 149 -4.03 11.68 -5.98
C GLU A 149 -5.44 11.30 -5.54
N ILE A 150 -6.43 11.68 -6.32
CA ILE A 150 -7.87 11.43 -6.08
C ILE A 150 -8.44 10.76 -7.32
N ALA A 151 -9.47 9.92 -7.17
CA ALA A 151 -10.15 9.30 -8.30
C ALA A 151 -10.53 10.34 -9.36
N PRO A 152 -10.33 10.06 -10.67
CA PRO A 152 -10.59 11.05 -11.72
C PRO A 152 -12.01 11.62 -11.70
N GLU A 153 -12.99 10.81 -11.36
CA GLU A 153 -14.40 11.22 -11.23
C GLU A 153 -14.66 12.18 -10.05
N GLU A 154 -13.77 12.21 -9.06
CA GLU A 154 -13.86 13.10 -7.88
C GLU A 154 -13.01 14.37 -8.04
N LEU A 155 -12.16 14.48 -9.08
CA LEU A 155 -11.30 15.63 -9.32
C LEU A 155 -12.07 16.97 -9.45
N PRO A 156 -13.20 17.06 -10.15
CA PRO A 156 -13.95 18.34 -10.23
C PRO A 156 -14.31 18.90 -8.85
N ARG A 157 -14.66 18.03 -7.89
CA ARG A 157 -14.92 18.44 -6.51
C ARG A 157 -13.63 18.84 -5.80
N ALA A 158 -12.55 18.07 -5.99
CA ALA A 158 -11.26 18.32 -5.35
C ALA A 158 -10.61 19.65 -5.79
N LEU A 159 -10.93 20.10 -7.00
CA LEU A 159 -10.43 21.36 -7.59
C LEU A 159 -11.22 22.59 -7.14
N SER A 160 -12.29 22.44 -6.36
CA SER A 160 -13.03 23.60 -5.86
C SER A 160 -12.17 24.44 -4.91
N PRO A 161 -12.39 25.78 -4.86
CA PRO A 161 -11.68 26.68 -3.93
C PRO A 161 -11.81 26.23 -2.46
N GLU A 162 -12.98 25.73 -2.08
CA GLU A 162 -13.28 25.26 -0.73
C GLU A 162 -12.40 24.04 -0.38
N MET A 163 -12.30 23.06 -1.28
CA MET A 163 -11.45 21.90 -1.08
C MET A 163 -9.96 22.23 -1.11
N ALA A 164 -9.56 23.17 -1.99
CA ALA A 164 -8.18 23.65 -2.01
C ALA A 164 -7.77 24.30 -0.67
N ALA A 165 -8.64 25.09 -0.06
CA ALA A 165 -8.43 25.68 1.26
C ALA A 165 -8.34 24.59 2.35
N GLU A 166 -9.25 23.60 2.31
CA GLU A 166 -9.31 22.52 3.30
C GLU A 166 -8.08 21.61 3.19
N PHE A 167 -7.67 21.20 1.98
CA PHE A 167 -6.44 20.43 1.76
C PHE A 167 -5.21 21.19 2.27
N THR A 168 -5.16 22.51 1.97
CA THR A 168 -4.06 23.34 2.46
C THR A 168 -3.99 23.34 3.98
N ARG A 169 -5.12 23.53 4.66
CA ARG A 169 -5.21 23.54 6.12
C ARG A 169 -4.74 22.20 6.71
N ILE A 170 -5.26 21.08 6.19
CA ILE A 170 -4.95 19.73 6.66
C ILE A 170 -3.45 19.44 6.49
N PHE A 171 -2.95 19.54 5.27
CA PHE A 171 -1.58 19.09 4.96
C PHE A 171 -0.49 20.02 5.49
N LYS A 172 -0.79 21.32 5.63
CA LYS A 172 0.09 22.25 6.37
C LYS A 172 0.14 21.87 7.86
N GLY A 173 -1.00 21.49 8.44
CA GLY A 173 -1.08 21.00 9.81
C GLY A 173 -0.29 19.71 10.04
N LEU A 174 -0.14 18.87 9.00
CA LEU A 174 0.69 17.67 9.01
C LEU A 174 2.19 17.96 8.80
N GLY A 175 2.58 19.20 8.54
CA GLY A 175 3.98 19.64 8.41
C GLY A 175 4.51 19.73 6.98
N PHE A 176 3.66 19.57 5.94
CA PHE A 176 4.09 19.77 4.56
C PHE A 176 4.23 21.27 4.23
N ALA A 177 5.33 21.63 3.54
CA ALA A 177 5.52 23.00 3.05
C ALA A 177 4.67 23.31 1.82
N TYR A 178 4.38 22.30 0.98
CA TYR A 178 3.58 22.46 -0.24
C TYR A 178 2.54 21.37 -0.33
N VAL A 179 1.35 21.75 -0.81
CA VAL A 179 0.21 20.87 -1.04
C VAL A 179 -0.15 20.96 -2.52
N THR A 180 -0.14 19.81 -3.20
CA THR A 180 -0.40 19.73 -4.63
C THR A 180 -1.44 18.66 -4.94
N LEU A 181 -2.22 18.86 -5.98
CA LEU A 181 -3.14 17.86 -6.52
C LEU A 181 -2.56 17.34 -7.84
N ASP A 182 -2.50 16.01 -7.98
CA ASP A 182 -2.15 15.37 -9.25
C ASP A 182 -3.33 15.51 -10.22
N LEU A 183 -3.14 16.24 -11.31
CA LEU A 183 -4.22 16.53 -12.29
C LEU A 183 -4.60 15.30 -13.13
N GLU A 184 -3.75 14.27 -13.18
CA GLU A 184 -4.11 12.99 -13.81
C GLU A 184 -4.89 12.07 -12.85
N GLY A 185 -5.01 12.46 -11.59
CA GLY A 185 -5.71 11.69 -10.55
C GLY A 185 -5.00 10.41 -10.14
N PHE A 186 -5.74 9.56 -9.45
CA PHE A 186 -5.23 8.27 -8.99
C PHE A 186 -4.97 7.30 -10.15
N ARG A 187 -3.75 6.77 -10.20
CA ARG A 187 -3.33 5.71 -11.15
C ARG A 187 -2.55 4.63 -10.41
N SER A 188 -2.84 3.38 -10.74
CA SER A 188 -2.02 2.28 -10.22
C SER A 188 -0.59 2.41 -10.74
N GLY A 189 0.39 2.27 -9.84
CA GLY A 189 1.82 2.35 -10.22
C GLY A 189 2.36 3.74 -10.55
N SER A 190 1.64 4.83 -10.26
CA SER A 190 2.09 6.22 -10.57
C SER A 190 3.51 6.53 -10.05
N MET A 191 3.91 5.96 -8.90
CA MET A 191 5.26 6.13 -8.35
C MET A 191 6.35 5.39 -9.12
N ASN A 192 5.99 4.40 -9.95
CA ASN A 192 6.97 3.63 -10.73
C ASN A 192 7.44 4.37 -12.01
N ALA A 193 6.82 5.49 -12.36
CA ALA A 193 7.19 6.29 -13.53
C ALA A 193 8.65 6.77 -13.49
N VAL A 194 9.22 6.92 -12.29
CA VAL A 194 10.62 7.33 -12.08
C VAL A 194 11.62 6.18 -12.14
N LEU A 195 11.16 4.94 -12.28
CA LEU A 195 12.00 3.72 -12.37
C LEU A 195 12.28 3.29 -13.84
N LYS A 196 11.78 4.07 -14.80
CA LYS A 196 11.95 3.80 -16.23
C LYS A 196 13.21 4.44 -16.78
#